data_c1977edc934133503f2afc4f00ab36a8
#
_entry.id   c1977edc934133503f2afc4f00ab36a8
#
_cell.length_a   1.000
_cell.length_b   1.000
_cell.length_c   1.000
_cell.angle_alpha   90.00
_cell.angle_beta   90.00
_cell.angle_gamma   90.00
#
_symmetry.space_group_name_H-M   'P 1'
#
loop_
_entity.id
_entity.type
_entity.pdbx_description
1 polymer ?
#
loop_
_entity_poly.entity_id
_entity_poly.type
_entity_poly.pdbx_seq_one_letter_code
_entity_poly.pdbx_strand_id
1 'polypeptide(L)'
;MELGSSNAQESETGVQSCPFSKSKRKCRIKDFMSWACPRCDRTFRQVNQRHACGVGSAATLLKSRPPALTDLYRKLETTVRGFGDVEVVTRNRYALFRTTRIFADLTVMRDALRVVIHLGRKADAPYFIKIGQGDNHVSHVTVVRTAEDLSTIIPFLREAFDLA
;
A
#
# COMPACT_ATOMS: atom_id res chain seq x y z
N MET A 1 24.00 61.76 -25.86
CA MET A 1 25.32 61.17 -25.55
C MET A 1 25.02 59.94 -24.70
N GLU A 2 25.19 58.97 -25.28
CA GLU A 2 25.89 57.70 -25.48
C GLU A 2 25.05 56.57 -24.82
N LEU A 3 24.50 55.64 -25.57
CA LEU A 3 25.06 54.43 -26.20
C LEU A 3 25.76 53.50 -25.22
N GLY A 4 25.24 52.34 -25.08
CA GLY A 4 25.85 51.16 -24.45
C GLY A 4 24.80 50.10 -24.21
N SER A 5 24.55 49.31 -25.09
CA SER A 5 25.14 48.06 -25.59
C SER A 5 24.68 46.81 -24.85
N SER A 6 23.99 46.00 -25.59
CA SER A 6 23.59 44.61 -25.44
C SER A 6 24.62 43.73 -24.73
N ASN A 7 24.15 42.80 -23.93
CA ASN A 7 24.79 41.48 -23.84
C ASN A 7 23.72 40.37 -23.62
N ALA A 8 23.53 39.63 -24.67
CA ALA A 8 22.88 38.33 -24.65
C ALA A 8 23.85 37.34 -24.00
N GLN A 9 23.40 36.63 -22.98
CA GLN A 9 24.11 35.44 -22.48
C GLN A 9 23.33 34.21 -22.89
N GLU A 10 23.94 33.53 -23.84
CA GLU A 10 23.60 32.14 -24.22
C GLU A 10 23.85 31.20 -23.04
N SER A 11 22.83 30.48 -22.66
CA SER A 11 22.96 29.37 -21.71
C SER A 11 23.33 28.09 -22.47
N GLU A 12 24.58 27.71 -22.34
CA GLU A 12 25.13 26.45 -22.84
C GLU A 12 24.44 25.25 -22.19
N THR A 13 23.85 24.44 -23.03
CA THR A 13 23.34 23.10 -22.70
C THR A 13 24.53 22.16 -22.44
N GLY A 14 24.82 21.90 -21.20
CA GLY A 14 25.82 20.92 -20.80
C GLY A 14 25.39 19.49 -21.13
N VAL A 15 25.87 18.99 -22.26
CA VAL A 15 25.81 17.57 -22.62
C VAL A 15 26.84 16.82 -21.80
N GLN A 16 26.41 16.14 -20.73
CA GLN A 16 27.26 15.22 -20.00
C GLN A 16 27.39 13.90 -20.77
N SER A 17 28.56 13.68 -21.34
CA SER A 17 28.97 12.46 -22.02
C SER A 17 29.17 11.32 -21.02
N CYS A 18 28.44 10.22 -21.21
CA CYS A 18 28.66 8.97 -20.49
C CYS A 18 29.99 8.32 -20.87
N PRO A 19 30.80 7.82 -19.91
CA PRO A 19 32.03 7.11 -20.22
C PRO A 19 31.76 5.73 -20.81
N PHE A 20 32.55 5.40 -21.78
CA PHE A 20 32.56 4.22 -22.64
C PHE A 20 32.65 2.91 -21.84
N SER A 21 31.59 2.09 -21.85
CA SER A 21 31.66 0.69 -21.45
C SER A 21 31.06 -0.19 -22.54
N LYS A 22 31.90 -1.13 -23.05
CA LYS A 22 31.55 -2.10 -24.09
C LYS A 22 30.63 -3.19 -23.50
N SER A 23 29.35 -2.88 -23.36
CA SER A 23 28.29 -3.90 -23.15
C SER A 23 27.02 -3.41 -23.79
N LYS A 24 26.55 -4.14 -24.80
CA LYS A 24 25.30 -3.85 -25.53
C LYS A 24 24.06 -4.10 -24.64
N ARG A 25 23.95 -3.43 -23.51
CA ARG A 25 22.68 -3.32 -22.80
C ARG A 25 22.06 -1.98 -23.21
N LYS A 26 21.01 -2.06 -24.04
CA LYS A 26 20.15 -0.95 -24.38
C LYS A 26 19.75 -0.24 -23.09
N CYS A 27 20.37 0.92 -22.81
CA CYS A 27 19.88 1.86 -21.81
C CYS A 27 18.52 2.38 -22.33
N ARG A 28 17.44 1.68 -22.00
CA ARG A 28 16.09 2.21 -22.17
C ARG A 28 15.90 3.20 -21.05
N ILE A 29 16.23 4.46 -21.28
CA ILE A 29 15.64 5.58 -20.57
C ILE A 29 14.15 5.54 -20.98
N LYS A 30 13.36 4.79 -20.21
CA LYS A 30 11.91 4.94 -20.26
C LYS A 30 11.64 6.24 -19.51
N ASP A 31 11.36 7.29 -20.23
CA ASP A 31 10.63 8.44 -19.68
C ASP A 31 9.38 7.87 -19.01
N PHE A 32 9.43 7.77 -17.69
CA PHE A 32 8.29 7.39 -16.90
C PHE A 32 7.34 8.57 -16.88
N MET A 33 6.52 8.71 -17.92
CA MET A 33 5.35 9.56 -17.85
C MET A 33 4.45 8.99 -16.75
N SER A 34 4.64 9.49 -15.53
CA SER A 34 3.75 9.16 -14.42
C SER A 34 2.49 10.02 -14.57
N TRP A 35 1.33 9.37 -14.56
CA TRP A 35 0.04 10.04 -14.54
C TRP A 35 -0.50 10.10 -13.11
N ALA A 36 -0.82 11.32 -12.64
CA ALA A 36 -1.50 11.51 -11.37
C ALA A 36 -3.02 11.45 -11.56
N CYS A 37 -3.68 10.62 -10.76
CA CYS A 37 -5.14 10.53 -10.81
C CYS A 37 -5.76 11.82 -10.23
N PRO A 38 -6.64 12.53 -10.98
CA PRO A 38 -7.24 13.78 -10.51
C PRO A 38 -8.24 13.60 -9.34
N ARG A 39 -8.59 12.37 -8.99
CA ARG A 39 -9.51 12.07 -7.87
C ARG A 39 -8.82 11.68 -6.57
N CYS A 40 -7.57 11.20 -6.62
CA CYS A 40 -6.89 10.68 -5.43
C CYS A 40 -5.39 10.97 -5.42
N ASP A 41 -4.89 11.78 -6.35
CA ASP A 41 -3.50 12.25 -6.51
C ASP A 41 -2.42 11.15 -6.54
N ARG A 42 -2.83 9.88 -6.60
CA ARG A 42 -1.88 8.77 -6.76
C ARG A 42 -1.29 8.73 -8.15
N THR A 43 0.01 8.53 -8.23
CA THR A 43 0.75 8.41 -9.49
C THR A 43 0.77 6.96 -9.99
N PHE A 44 0.57 6.79 -11.29
CA PHE A 44 0.54 5.50 -11.98
C PHE A 44 1.42 5.56 -13.23
N ARG A 45 1.86 4.39 -13.70
CA ARG A 45 2.67 4.26 -14.92
C ARG A 45 1.88 4.54 -16.20
N GLN A 46 0.56 4.36 -16.16
CA GLN A 46 -0.30 4.51 -17.34
C GLN A 46 -1.37 5.56 -17.06
N VAL A 47 -1.65 6.38 -18.08
CA VAL A 47 -2.78 7.31 -18.05
C VAL A 47 -4.08 6.56 -17.89
N ASN A 48 -4.97 7.06 -17.02
CA ASN A 48 -6.27 6.44 -16.70
C ASN A 48 -6.19 4.98 -16.21
N GLN A 49 -5.08 4.58 -15.60
CA GLN A 49 -4.92 3.23 -15.04
C GLN A 49 -6.09 2.91 -14.09
N ARG A 50 -6.78 1.76 -14.33
CA ARG A 50 -7.87 1.31 -13.46
C ARG A 50 -7.36 1.06 -12.05
N HIS A 51 -7.95 1.71 -11.08
CA HIS A 51 -7.61 1.58 -9.66
C HIS A 51 -8.83 1.89 -8.80
N ALA A 52 -8.81 1.44 -7.54
CA ALA A 52 -9.80 1.85 -6.56
C ALA A 52 -9.55 3.34 -6.22
N CYS A 53 -10.28 4.20 -6.92
CA CYS A 53 -10.19 5.64 -6.79
C CYS A 53 -11.17 6.11 -5.71
N GLY A 54 -10.70 6.90 -4.81
CA GLY A 54 -11.50 7.48 -3.73
C GLY A 54 -10.93 7.12 -2.35
N VAL A 55 -11.03 8.07 -1.46
CA VAL A 55 -10.82 7.84 -0.04
C VAL A 55 -12.11 7.22 0.48
N GLY A 56 -12.09 5.93 0.81
CA GLY A 56 -13.17 5.29 1.54
C GLY A 56 -13.13 5.72 3.00
N SER A 57 -14.26 5.68 3.67
CA SER A 57 -14.34 5.78 5.13
C SER A 57 -14.71 4.41 5.71
N ALA A 58 -14.43 4.20 7.01
CA ALA A 58 -14.90 3.02 7.71
C ALA A 58 -16.44 2.87 7.57
N ALA A 59 -17.18 3.99 7.59
CA ALA A 59 -18.63 3.99 7.37
C ALA A 59 -19.01 3.46 5.98
N THR A 60 -18.27 3.83 4.94
CA THR A 60 -18.50 3.31 3.57
C THR A 60 -18.16 1.83 3.46
N LEU A 61 -17.04 1.41 4.07
CA LEU A 61 -16.58 0.03 4.09
C LEU A 61 -17.57 -0.90 4.80
N LEU A 62 -18.18 -0.42 5.88
CA LEU A 62 -19.11 -1.16 6.73
C LEU A 62 -20.58 -0.97 6.36
N LYS A 63 -20.87 -0.18 5.33
CA LYS A 63 -22.23 0.10 4.91
C LYS A 63 -23.00 -1.21 4.64
N SER A 64 -24.17 -1.33 5.23
CA SER A 64 -25.06 -2.50 5.09
C SER A 64 -24.44 -3.81 5.58
N ARG A 65 -23.51 -3.75 6.53
CA ARG A 65 -22.93 -4.94 7.19
C ARG A 65 -23.65 -5.23 8.50
N PRO A 66 -23.68 -6.52 8.92
CA PRO A 66 -24.24 -6.88 10.23
C PRO A 66 -23.53 -6.12 11.37
N PRO A 67 -24.26 -5.75 12.45
CA PRO A 67 -23.65 -5.07 13.61
C PRO A 67 -22.46 -5.84 14.19
N ALA A 68 -22.59 -7.15 14.37
CA ALA A 68 -21.52 -8.02 14.90
C ALA A 68 -20.23 -7.93 14.06
N LEU A 69 -20.35 -7.85 12.73
CA LEU A 69 -19.20 -7.70 11.83
C LEU A 69 -18.57 -6.30 11.95
N THR A 70 -19.41 -5.29 12.13
CA THR A 70 -18.98 -3.92 12.36
C THR A 70 -18.18 -3.80 13.66
N ASP A 71 -18.64 -4.44 14.73
CA ASP A 71 -17.97 -4.44 16.02
C ASP A 71 -16.67 -5.23 15.98
N LEU A 72 -16.64 -6.35 15.24
CA LEU A 72 -15.43 -7.14 15.00
C LEU A 72 -14.37 -6.31 14.24
N TYR A 73 -14.78 -5.57 13.21
CA TYR A 73 -13.89 -4.64 12.49
C TYR A 73 -13.33 -3.56 13.42
N ARG A 74 -14.19 -2.92 14.22
CA ARG A 74 -13.77 -1.87 15.17
C ARG A 74 -12.79 -2.41 16.19
N LYS A 75 -13.05 -3.61 16.73
CA LYS A 75 -12.15 -4.28 17.66
C LYS A 75 -10.78 -4.52 17.04
N LEU A 76 -10.74 -5.04 15.80
CA LEU A 76 -9.49 -5.24 15.06
C LEU A 76 -8.76 -3.90 14.84
N GLU A 77 -9.44 -2.89 14.33
CA GLU A 77 -8.84 -1.58 14.07
C GLU A 77 -8.29 -0.95 15.35
N THR A 78 -9.04 -1.00 16.46
CA THR A 78 -8.59 -0.47 17.76
C THR A 78 -7.36 -1.23 18.26
N THR A 79 -7.36 -2.56 18.16
CA THR A 79 -6.21 -3.39 18.56
C THR A 79 -4.96 -3.03 17.75
N VAL A 80 -5.09 -2.92 16.44
CA VAL A 80 -3.97 -2.60 15.54
C VAL A 80 -3.44 -1.17 15.79
N ARG A 81 -4.33 -0.20 16.00
CA ARG A 81 -3.92 1.17 16.38
C ARG A 81 -3.21 1.22 17.73
N GLY A 82 -3.52 0.31 18.65
CA GLY A 82 -2.83 0.16 19.93
C GLY A 82 -1.39 -0.35 19.84
N PHE A 83 -0.94 -0.82 18.67
CA PHE A 83 0.45 -1.25 18.49
C PHE A 83 1.42 -0.07 18.40
N GLY A 84 0.98 1.07 17.88
CA GLY A 84 1.79 2.27 17.71
C GLY A 84 1.23 3.20 16.63
N ASP A 85 2.11 3.91 15.93
CA ASP A 85 1.73 4.83 14.85
C ASP A 85 1.35 4.04 13.59
N VAL A 86 0.06 3.71 13.49
CA VAL A 86 -0.51 2.97 12.36
C VAL A 86 -1.44 3.86 11.55
N GLU A 87 -1.12 4.04 10.30
CA GLU A 87 -2.02 4.65 9.32
C GLU A 87 -3.01 3.61 8.78
N VAL A 88 -4.30 3.88 8.91
CA VAL A 88 -5.38 3.05 8.34
C VAL A 88 -5.91 3.70 7.09
N VAL A 89 -5.58 3.12 5.93
CA VAL A 89 -6.04 3.61 4.62
C VAL A 89 -7.28 2.82 4.21
N THR A 90 -8.45 3.39 4.43
CA THR A 90 -9.73 2.76 4.08
C THR A 90 -10.08 3.02 2.62
N ARG A 91 -10.62 2.02 1.94
CA ARG A 91 -11.19 2.07 0.59
C ARG A 91 -12.62 1.51 0.62
N ASN A 92 -13.34 1.60 -0.48
CA ASN A 92 -14.73 1.15 -0.53
C ASN A 92 -14.95 -0.34 -0.19
N ARG A 93 -13.93 -1.19 -0.36
CA ARG A 93 -14.04 -2.65 -0.20
C ARG A 93 -13.01 -3.26 0.73
N TYR A 94 -11.97 -2.51 1.10
CA TYR A 94 -10.86 -3.00 1.92
C TYR A 94 -10.22 -1.87 2.73
N ALA A 95 -9.51 -2.22 3.77
CA ALA A 95 -8.65 -1.34 4.55
C ALA A 95 -7.21 -1.88 4.52
N LEU A 96 -6.25 -0.96 4.52
CA LEU A 96 -4.83 -1.26 4.60
C LEU A 96 -4.30 -0.73 5.93
N PHE A 97 -3.49 -1.50 6.61
CA PHE A 97 -2.77 -1.11 7.81
C PHE A 97 -1.30 -0.97 7.45
N ARG A 98 -0.75 0.21 7.68
CA ARG A 98 0.64 0.50 7.34
C ARG A 98 1.33 1.37 8.37
N THR A 99 2.65 1.24 8.42
CA THR A 99 3.62 2.17 8.99
C THR A 99 4.45 2.73 7.84
N THR A 100 5.72 2.35 7.70
CA THR A 100 6.51 2.65 6.49
C THR A 100 6.06 1.80 5.29
N ARG A 101 5.59 0.58 5.54
CA ARG A 101 5.01 -0.32 4.54
C ARG A 101 3.69 -0.93 5.02
N ILE A 102 2.94 -1.51 4.09
CA ILE A 102 1.72 -2.24 4.42
C ILE A 102 2.13 -3.55 5.09
N PHE A 103 1.67 -3.78 6.32
CA PHE A 103 1.91 -5.01 7.07
C PHE A 103 0.68 -5.91 7.16
N ALA A 104 -0.51 -5.35 6.96
CA ALA A 104 -1.74 -6.13 6.85
C ALA A 104 -2.76 -5.42 5.95
N ASP A 105 -3.63 -6.20 5.32
CA ASP A 105 -4.81 -5.70 4.65
C ASP A 105 -6.05 -6.51 5.05
N LEU A 106 -7.19 -5.87 4.93
CA LEU A 106 -8.47 -6.42 5.35
C LEU A 106 -9.52 -6.15 4.28
N THR A 107 -10.25 -7.19 3.91
CA THR A 107 -11.44 -7.08 3.07
C THR A 107 -12.67 -7.48 3.87
N VAL A 108 -13.69 -6.61 3.90
CA VAL A 108 -14.97 -6.90 4.55
C VAL A 108 -15.83 -7.74 3.61
N MET A 109 -16.06 -8.99 3.97
CA MET A 109 -16.94 -9.94 3.29
C MET A 109 -18.40 -9.75 3.74
N ARG A 110 -19.30 -10.64 3.34
CA ARG A 110 -20.71 -10.58 3.74
C ARG A 110 -20.89 -10.85 5.24
N ASP A 111 -20.16 -11.84 5.76
CA ASP A 111 -20.32 -12.42 7.10
C ASP A 111 -18.98 -12.62 7.84
N ALA A 112 -17.88 -12.10 7.30
CA ALA A 112 -16.55 -12.29 7.84
C ALA A 112 -15.59 -11.17 7.45
N LEU A 113 -14.47 -11.07 8.12
CA LEU A 113 -13.31 -10.27 7.73
C LEU A 113 -12.25 -11.20 7.15
N ARG A 114 -11.87 -10.98 5.90
CA ARG A 114 -10.70 -11.62 5.33
C ARG A 114 -9.50 -10.74 5.62
N VAL A 115 -8.56 -11.25 6.39
CA VAL A 115 -7.34 -10.55 6.78
C VAL A 115 -6.15 -11.19 6.08
N VAL A 116 -5.28 -10.36 5.53
CA VAL A 116 -3.98 -10.78 4.98
C VAL A 116 -2.90 -10.15 5.84
N ILE A 117 -1.98 -10.96 6.33
CA ILE A 117 -0.88 -10.54 7.21
C ILE A 117 0.43 -10.79 6.48
N HIS A 118 1.30 -9.79 6.42
CA HIS A 118 2.59 -9.86 5.73
C HIS A 118 3.72 -10.09 6.74
N LEU A 119 4.18 -11.34 6.83
CA LEU A 119 5.27 -11.73 7.73
C LEU A 119 6.61 -11.84 6.96
N GLY A 120 7.71 -11.81 7.68
CA GLY A 120 9.05 -12.11 7.13
C GLY A 120 9.32 -13.60 6.93
N ARG A 121 8.47 -14.46 7.46
CA ARG A 121 8.61 -15.93 7.46
C ARG A 121 7.31 -16.63 7.11
N LYS A 122 7.39 -17.88 6.71
CA LYS A 122 6.22 -18.76 6.63
C LYS A 122 5.82 -19.17 8.06
N ALA A 123 4.58 -18.88 8.44
CA ALA A 123 3.95 -19.35 9.65
C ALA A 123 2.90 -20.41 9.28
N ASP A 124 3.06 -21.60 9.80
CA ASP A 124 2.16 -22.74 9.53
C ASP A 124 1.20 -22.87 10.69
N ALA A 125 -0.06 -22.47 10.47
CA ALA A 125 -1.11 -22.53 11.49
C ALA A 125 -2.47 -22.85 10.83
N PRO A 126 -3.33 -23.62 11.49
CA PRO A 126 -4.55 -24.18 10.89
C PRO A 126 -5.57 -23.12 10.45
N TYR A 127 -5.49 -21.92 10.99
CA TYR A 127 -6.38 -20.80 10.62
C TYR A 127 -5.90 -19.99 9.41
N PHE A 128 -4.69 -20.25 8.88
CA PHE A 128 -4.25 -19.67 7.61
C PHE A 128 -4.74 -20.53 6.45
N ILE A 129 -5.75 -20.02 5.75
CA ILE A 129 -6.38 -20.73 4.62
C ILE A 129 -5.55 -20.67 3.34
N LYS A 130 -4.59 -19.73 3.26
CA LYS A 130 -3.69 -19.57 2.13
C LYS A 130 -2.42 -18.88 2.59
N ILE A 131 -1.27 -19.39 2.11
CA ILE A 131 0.03 -18.77 2.28
C ILE A 131 0.59 -18.49 0.89
N GLY A 132 1.05 -17.27 0.63
CA GLY A 132 1.63 -16.85 -0.64
C GLY A 132 3.00 -16.25 -0.44
N GLN A 133 3.99 -16.70 -1.21
CA GLN A 133 5.32 -16.11 -1.20
C GLN A 133 5.35 -14.86 -2.07
N GLY A 134 5.74 -13.73 -1.50
CA GLY A 134 6.07 -12.50 -2.21
C GLY A 134 7.59 -12.30 -2.28
N ASP A 135 8.03 -11.23 -2.92
CA ASP A 135 9.47 -10.94 -3.10
C ASP A 135 10.17 -10.67 -1.76
N ASN A 136 9.53 -9.91 -0.87
CA ASN A 136 10.12 -9.46 0.41
C ASN A 136 9.28 -9.83 1.64
N HIS A 137 8.22 -10.62 1.48
CA HIS A 137 7.34 -11.02 2.57
C HIS A 137 6.56 -12.28 2.21
N VAL A 138 6.01 -12.93 3.22
CA VAL A 138 5.10 -14.05 3.07
C VAL A 138 3.71 -13.61 3.51
N SER A 139 2.75 -13.69 2.61
CA SER A 139 1.35 -13.29 2.86
C SER A 139 0.57 -14.47 3.44
N HIS A 140 -0.04 -14.26 4.59
CA HIS A 140 -0.87 -15.24 5.29
C HIS A 140 -2.32 -14.78 5.27
N VAL A 141 -3.19 -15.53 4.64
CA VAL A 141 -4.61 -15.20 4.50
C VAL A 141 -5.41 -15.97 5.55
N THR A 142 -6.23 -15.26 6.30
CA THR A 142 -7.16 -15.85 7.27
C THR A 142 -8.55 -15.25 7.15
N VAL A 143 -9.54 -15.92 7.70
CA VAL A 143 -10.93 -15.45 7.75
C VAL A 143 -11.36 -15.39 9.22
N VAL A 144 -11.72 -14.21 9.66
CA VAL A 144 -12.10 -13.90 11.05
C VAL A 144 -13.60 -13.69 11.08
N ARG A 145 -14.31 -14.50 11.87
CA ARG A 145 -15.75 -14.41 12.07
C ARG A 145 -16.13 -14.06 13.50
N THR A 146 -15.27 -14.42 14.44
CA THR A 146 -15.53 -14.24 15.88
C THR A 146 -14.41 -13.45 16.55
N ALA A 147 -14.64 -13.06 17.79
CA ALA A 147 -13.62 -12.40 18.60
C ALA A 147 -12.47 -13.37 18.98
N GLU A 148 -12.77 -14.64 19.08
CA GLU A 148 -11.79 -15.71 19.32
C GLU A 148 -10.85 -15.84 18.12
N ASP A 149 -11.39 -15.89 16.89
CA ASP A 149 -10.58 -15.91 15.66
C ASP A 149 -9.65 -14.69 15.61
N LEU A 150 -10.19 -13.50 15.99
CA LEU A 150 -9.37 -12.30 16.05
C LEU A 150 -8.22 -12.44 17.05
N SER A 151 -8.51 -12.99 18.22
CA SER A 151 -7.50 -13.15 19.28
C SER A 151 -6.35 -14.06 18.84
N THR A 152 -6.61 -15.08 18.03
CA THR A 152 -5.58 -16.00 17.53
C THR A 152 -4.61 -15.34 16.55
N ILE A 153 -5.02 -14.30 15.83
CA ILE A 153 -4.19 -13.64 14.84
C ILE A 153 -3.48 -12.38 15.36
N ILE A 154 -3.85 -11.86 16.52
CA ILE A 154 -3.23 -10.66 17.11
C ILE A 154 -1.70 -10.79 17.22
N PRO A 155 -1.11 -11.91 17.69
CA PRO A 155 0.35 -12.05 17.77
C PRO A 155 1.03 -11.90 16.40
N PHE A 156 0.42 -12.41 15.34
CA PHE A 156 0.95 -12.30 13.98
C PHE A 156 0.79 -10.88 13.40
N LEU A 157 -0.30 -10.20 13.73
CA LEU A 157 -0.49 -8.78 13.38
C LEU A 157 0.57 -7.92 14.07
N ARG A 158 0.90 -8.23 15.33
CA ARG A 158 1.96 -7.55 16.07
C ARG A 158 3.34 -7.82 15.46
N GLU A 159 3.66 -9.10 15.16
CA GLU A 159 4.91 -9.46 14.46
C GLU A 159 5.03 -8.71 13.11
N ALA A 160 3.95 -8.66 12.34
CA ALA A 160 3.94 -7.96 11.06
C ALA A 160 4.14 -6.44 11.20
N PHE A 161 3.57 -5.83 12.24
CA PHE A 161 3.76 -4.42 12.59
C PHE A 161 5.22 -4.13 12.97
N ASP A 162 5.83 -4.97 13.81
CA ASP A 162 7.21 -4.80 14.27
C ASP A 162 8.24 -4.96 13.13
N LEU A 163 7.84 -5.62 12.02
CA LEU A 163 8.64 -5.78 10.80
C LEU A 163 8.44 -4.63 9.80
N ALA A 164 7.45 -3.77 9.97
CA ALA A 164 7.05 -2.75 8.99
C ALA A 164 7.63 -1.39 9.30
#